data_aef43ab31049aa91e2532425f8fea475
#
_entry.id   aef43ab31049aa91e2532425f8fea475
#
_cell.length_a   1.000
_cell.length_b   1.000
_cell.length_c   1.000
_cell.angle_alpha   90.00
_cell.angle_beta   90.00
_cell.angle_gamma   90.00
#
_symmetry.space_group_name_H-M   'P 1'
#
loop_
_entity.id
_entity.type
_entity.pdbx_description
1 polymer ?
#
loop_
_entity_poly.entity_id
_entity_poly.type
_entity_poly.pdbx_seq_one_letter_code
_entity_poly.pdbx_strand_id
1 'polypeptide(L)'
;FAAQPEKARLVKLAREISAMAQTGQVNYARSMARKDYVTAQICISEFMQHTMKCIYILNKKYAPYYKWMLEGTKKLEILPEVGDILRAMADTKDQRAAWEDYAYKNTEVNENDQKAMIVEIIAKLIINELKNQKIVDNIVSNFLDDYVTIIMNRADFKRDDVINEIVRLEFEAFDKVQNEGGRAECQNNWPFFYVMRKSQYLTWTDDMLLCIRDLWSENKAKGWNMITEKYGRMMESTAPEEYER
;
A
#
# COMPACT_ATOMS: atom_id res chain seq x y z
N PHE A 1 16.57 -1.35 -5.47
CA PHE A 1 15.25 -1.99 -5.25
C PHE A 1 14.42 -1.84 -6.52
N ALA A 2 13.79 -2.92 -7.00
CA ALA A 2 12.87 -2.89 -8.11
C ALA A 2 11.68 -1.96 -7.80
N ALA A 3 11.04 -1.44 -8.84
CA ALA A 3 9.81 -0.64 -8.69
C ALA A 3 8.73 -1.46 -7.96
N GLN A 4 7.86 -0.79 -7.21
CA GLN A 4 6.73 -1.47 -6.57
C GLN A 4 5.81 -2.06 -7.65
N PRO A 5 5.36 -3.32 -7.53
CA PRO A 5 4.33 -3.86 -8.40
C PRO A 5 3.07 -2.97 -8.35
N GLU A 6 2.50 -2.66 -9.51
CA GLU A 6 1.45 -1.63 -9.61
C GLU A 6 0.22 -1.94 -8.75
N LYS A 7 -0.23 -3.20 -8.72
CA LYS A 7 -1.37 -3.59 -7.88
C LYS A 7 -1.06 -3.45 -6.38
N ALA A 8 0.13 -3.87 -5.94
CA ALA A 8 0.56 -3.70 -4.55
C ALA A 8 0.68 -2.22 -4.19
N ARG A 9 1.18 -1.38 -5.11
CA ARG A 9 1.24 0.06 -4.97
C ARG A 9 -0.13 0.68 -4.76
N LEU A 10 -1.12 0.31 -5.58
CA LEU A 10 -2.48 0.84 -5.47
C LEU A 10 -3.18 0.43 -4.18
N VAL A 11 -3.01 -0.81 -3.72
CA VAL A 11 -3.55 -1.24 -2.42
C VAL A 11 -2.94 -0.46 -1.25
N LYS A 12 -1.62 -0.26 -1.27
CA LYS A 12 -0.94 0.57 -0.26
C LYS A 12 -1.43 2.01 -0.33
N LEU A 13 -1.58 2.56 -1.53
CA LEU A 13 -2.09 3.90 -1.73
C LEU A 13 -3.48 4.07 -1.14
N ALA A 14 -4.41 3.15 -1.44
CA ALA A 14 -5.76 3.15 -0.88
C ALA A 14 -5.74 3.14 0.65
N ARG A 15 -4.88 2.31 1.26
CA ARG A 15 -4.72 2.25 2.72
C ARG A 15 -4.24 3.58 3.31
N GLU A 16 -3.20 4.20 2.73
CA GLU A 16 -2.69 5.47 3.23
C GLU A 16 -3.72 6.59 3.06
N ILE A 17 -4.44 6.62 1.94
CA ILE A 17 -5.51 7.59 1.68
C ILE A 17 -6.67 7.43 2.67
N SER A 18 -7.13 6.20 2.96
CA SER A 18 -8.16 5.95 3.97
C SER A 18 -7.70 6.39 5.36
N ALA A 19 -6.46 6.09 5.73
CA ALA A 19 -5.91 6.53 7.01
C ALA A 19 -5.82 8.06 7.11
N MET A 20 -5.45 8.75 6.03
CA MET A 20 -5.44 10.22 5.97
C MET A 20 -6.84 10.81 6.13
N ALA A 21 -7.86 10.22 5.45
CA ALA A 21 -9.25 10.64 5.61
C ALA A 21 -9.70 10.52 7.07
N GLN A 22 -9.46 9.34 7.66
CA GLN A 22 -9.89 9.07 9.03
C GLN A 22 -9.17 9.94 10.05
N THR A 23 -7.86 10.10 9.94
CA THR A 23 -7.08 10.85 10.94
C THR A 23 -7.21 12.36 10.76
N GLY A 24 -7.07 12.88 9.53
CA GLY A 24 -7.11 14.29 9.21
C GLY A 24 -8.52 14.87 9.08
N GLN A 25 -9.30 14.33 8.14
CA GLN A 25 -10.59 14.94 7.78
C GLN A 25 -11.74 14.59 8.76
N VAL A 26 -11.63 13.47 9.50
CA VAL A 26 -12.70 13.02 10.38
C VAL A 26 -12.34 13.15 11.86
N ASN A 27 -11.33 12.39 12.31
CA ASN A 27 -11.09 12.22 13.75
C ASN A 27 -10.45 13.44 14.40
N TYR A 28 -9.62 14.20 13.68
CA TYR A 28 -9.08 15.47 14.18
C TYR A 28 -10.20 16.45 14.58
N ALA A 29 -11.11 16.72 13.66
CA ALA A 29 -12.24 17.62 13.89
C ALA A 29 -13.15 17.13 15.02
N ARG A 30 -13.44 15.83 15.06
CA ARG A 30 -14.22 15.20 16.16
C ARG A 30 -13.56 15.36 17.51
N SER A 31 -12.25 15.18 17.59
CA SER A 31 -11.50 15.28 18.84
C SER A 31 -11.44 16.73 19.32
N MET A 32 -11.20 17.69 18.41
CA MET A 32 -11.20 19.12 18.72
C MET A 32 -12.58 19.58 19.24
N ALA A 33 -13.67 19.18 18.57
CA ALA A 33 -15.04 19.51 18.99
C ALA A 33 -15.41 18.92 20.37
N ARG A 34 -14.81 17.76 20.72
CA ARG A 34 -14.97 17.14 22.06
C ARG A 34 -14.01 17.67 23.11
N LYS A 35 -13.13 18.60 22.73
CA LYS A 35 -12.06 19.14 23.58
C LYS A 35 -11.05 18.07 24.03
N ASP A 36 -10.97 16.94 23.30
CA ASP A 36 -9.94 15.91 23.49
C ASP A 36 -8.68 16.25 22.67
N TYR A 37 -7.91 17.17 23.20
CA TYR A 37 -6.74 17.71 22.52
C TYR A 37 -5.58 16.71 22.42
N VAL A 38 -5.53 15.69 23.29
CA VAL A 38 -4.53 14.64 23.20
C VAL A 38 -4.79 13.78 21.97
N THR A 39 -6.03 13.30 21.80
CA THR A 39 -6.42 12.54 20.62
C THR A 39 -6.29 13.38 19.36
N ALA A 40 -6.62 14.66 19.38
CA ALA A 40 -6.43 15.56 18.24
C ALA A 40 -4.96 15.63 17.80
N GLN A 41 -4.00 15.71 18.73
CA GLN A 41 -2.56 15.68 18.40
C GLN A 41 -2.11 14.35 17.81
N ILE A 42 -2.62 13.23 18.32
CA ILE A 42 -2.37 11.89 17.75
C ILE A 42 -2.87 11.87 16.31
N CYS A 43 -4.10 12.32 16.06
CA CYS A 43 -4.69 12.35 14.72
C CYS A 43 -3.84 13.14 13.72
N ILE A 44 -3.38 14.34 14.09
CA ILE A 44 -2.52 15.17 13.24
C ILE A 44 -1.16 14.49 12.99
N SER A 45 -0.58 13.88 14.02
CA SER A 45 0.70 13.17 13.87
C SER A 45 0.59 11.96 12.93
N GLU A 46 -0.48 11.20 13.04
CA GLU A 46 -0.78 10.08 12.13
C GLU A 46 -1.08 10.58 10.72
N PHE A 47 -1.89 11.63 10.57
CA PHE A 47 -2.15 12.25 9.27
C PHE A 47 -0.86 12.65 8.55
N MET A 48 0.06 13.35 9.23
CA MET A 48 1.36 13.72 8.66
C MET A 48 2.17 12.49 8.23
N GLN A 49 2.17 11.43 9.03
CA GLN A 49 2.89 10.20 8.71
C GLN A 49 2.30 9.50 7.47
N HIS A 50 0.97 9.37 7.40
CA HIS A 50 0.28 8.77 6.27
C HIS A 50 0.42 9.61 5.00
N THR A 51 0.39 10.94 5.12
CA THR A 51 0.67 11.86 4.01
C THR A 51 2.05 11.62 3.41
N MET A 52 3.09 11.57 4.23
CA MET A 52 4.44 11.28 3.73
C MET A 52 4.51 9.94 3.00
N LYS A 53 3.96 8.87 3.58
CA LYS A 53 3.92 7.55 2.93
C LYS A 53 3.17 7.59 1.60
N CYS A 54 2.02 8.27 1.55
CA CYS A 54 1.22 8.45 0.35
C CYS A 54 2.03 9.10 -0.77
N ILE A 55 2.78 10.17 -0.48
CA ILE A 55 3.61 10.88 -1.47
C ILE A 55 4.72 9.97 -2.01
N TYR A 56 5.39 9.17 -1.16
CA TYR A 56 6.37 8.19 -1.63
C TYR A 56 5.74 7.18 -2.59
N ILE A 57 4.54 6.68 -2.29
CA ILE A 57 3.81 5.74 -3.15
C ILE A 57 3.42 6.38 -4.48
N LEU A 58 2.97 7.64 -4.48
CA LEU A 58 2.68 8.40 -5.69
C LEU A 58 3.92 8.58 -6.58
N ASN A 59 5.10 8.73 -5.98
CA ASN A 59 6.40 8.76 -6.67
C ASN A 59 6.94 7.37 -7.03
N LYS A 60 6.19 6.29 -6.82
CA LYS A 60 6.61 4.89 -7.05
C LYS A 60 7.89 4.51 -6.29
N LYS A 61 8.12 5.14 -5.14
CA LYS A 61 9.26 4.92 -4.26
C LYS A 61 8.81 4.31 -2.94
N TYR A 62 9.70 3.56 -2.31
CA TYR A 62 9.49 3.08 -0.94
C TYR A 62 9.79 4.21 0.05
N ALA A 63 8.89 4.39 1.03
CA ALA A 63 9.14 5.32 2.11
C ALA A 63 10.32 4.80 2.97
N PRO A 64 11.30 5.65 3.29
CA PRO A 64 12.36 5.28 4.21
C PRO A 64 11.83 5.16 5.65
N TYR A 65 12.71 4.78 6.58
CA TYR A 65 12.38 4.79 8.00
C TYR A 65 11.89 6.19 8.43
N TYR A 66 10.92 6.25 9.34
CA TYR A 66 10.14 7.45 9.65
C TYR A 66 10.99 8.71 9.94
N LYS A 67 12.18 8.56 10.53
CA LYS A 67 13.09 9.69 10.85
C LYS A 67 13.61 10.43 9.60
N TRP A 68 13.60 9.75 8.45
CA TRP A 68 14.14 10.27 7.19
C TRP A 68 13.06 10.60 6.16
N MET A 69 11.78 10.27 6.45
CA MET A 69 10.69 10.46 5.49
C MET A 69 10.55 11.91 5.08
N LEU A 70 10.46 12.83 6.05
CA LEU A 70 10.26 14.26 5.77
C LEU A 70 11.43 14.87 4.98
N GLU A 71 12.65 14.55 5.36
CA GLU A 71 13.83 15.07 4.65
C GLU A 71 13.92 14.48 3.23
N GLY A 72 13.53 13.24 3.05
CA GLY A 72 13.52 12.60 1.75
C GLY A 72 12.45 13.13 0.80
N THR A 73 11.37 13.78 1.28
CA THR A 73 10.35 14.39 0.40
C THR A 73 10.93 15.46 -0.52
N LYS A 74 11.95 16.18 -0.09
CA LYS A 74 12.66 17.20 -0.89
C LYS A 74 13.25 16.66 -2.21
N LYS A 75 13.48 15.33 -2.29
CA LYS A 75 14.07 14.65 -3.44
C LYS A 75 13.01 13.96 -4.31
N LEU A 76 11.73 14.16 -4.01
CA LEU A 76 10.63 13.61 -4.78
C LEU A 76 10.26 14.57 -5.92
N GLU A 77 9.84 14.00 -7.04
CA GLU A 77 9.43 14.77 -8.22
C GLU A 77 7.97 15.20 -8.14
N ILE A 78 7.15 14.38 -7.49
CA ILE A 78 5.71 14.58 -7.35
C ILE A 78 5.43 15.10 -5.94
N LEU A 79 4.80 16.26 -5.85
CA LEU A 79 4.37 16.93 -4.63
C LEU A 79 5.51 17.18 -3.60
N PRO A 80 6.72 17.64 -4.02
CA PRO A 80 7.81 17.91 -3.08
C PRO A 80 7.46 19.00 -2.06
N GLU A 81 6.58 19.95 -2.43
CA GLU A 81 6.11 21.06 -1.59
C GLU A 81 5.33 20.60 -0.36
N VAL A 82 4.74 19.42 -0.39
CA VAL A 82 3.97 18.89 0.76
C VAL A 82 4.86 18.73 1.99
N GLY A 83 6.16 18.49 1.82
CA GLY A 83 7.11 18.47 2.93
C GLY A 83 7.16 19.79 3.71
N ASP A 84 7.09 20.93 3.02
CA ASP A 84 7.08 22.26 3.64
C ASP A 84 5.71 22.59 4.24
N ILE A 85 4.63 22.14 3.61
CA ILE A 85 3.27 22.25 4.15
C ILE A 85 3.16 21.47 5.46
N LEU A 86 3.75 20.27 5.56
CA LEU A 86 3.77 19.48 6.81
C LEU A 86 4.61 20.16 7.91
N ARG A 87 5.69 20.85 7.57
CA ARG A 87 6.43 21.67 8.54
C ARG A 87 5.57 22.82 9.08
N ALA A 88 4.90 23.55 8.17
CA ALA A 88 3.97 24.60 8.57
C ALA A 88 2.84 24.09 9.47
N MET A 89 2.31 22.88 9.17
CA MET A 89 1.32 22.22 10.03
C MET A 89 1.87 21.92 11.43
N ALA A 90 3.11 21.43 11.52
CA ALA A 90 3.74 21.13 12.81
C ALA A 90 3.99 22.40 13.65
N ASP A 91 4.31 23.53 13.00
CA ASP A 91 4.53 24.83 13.67
C ASP A 91 3.21 25.54 14.02
N THR A 92 2.08 25.11 13.45
CA THR A 92 0.77 25.72 13.69
C THR A 92 0.25 25.34 15.08
N LYS A 93 -0.08 26.35 15.88
CA LYS A 93 -0.67 26.18 17.22
C LYS A 93 -2.11 25.71 17.13
N ASP A 94 -2.56 24.97 18.15
CA ASP A 94 -3.95 24.57 18.26
C ASP A 94 -4.86 25.78 18.45
N GLN A 95 -5.84 25.93 17.60
CA GLN A 95 -6.82 27.01 17.64
C GLN A 95 -8.07 26.58 18.40
N ARG A 96 -7.93 26.30 19.70
CA ARG A 96 -8.98 25.73 20.57
C ARG A 96 -10.25 26.59 20.58
N ALA A 97 -10.10 27.92 20.56
CA ALA A 97 -11.24 28.84 20.53
C ALA A 97 -12.12 28.66 19.29
N ALA A 98 -11.57 28.23 18.16
CA ALA A 98 -12.33 27.96 16.95
C ALA A 98 -13.33 26.79 17.10
N TRP A 99 -13.21 26.01 18.18
CA TRP A 99 -14.01 24.80 18.43
C TRP A 99 -14.95 24.93 19.64
N GLU A 100 -14.97 26.06 20.35
CA GLU A 100 -15.75 26.20 21.57
C GLU A 100 -17.25 26.05 21.34
N ASP A 101 -17.77 26.67 20.28
CA ASP A 101 -19.19 26.63 19.90
C ASP A 101 -19.43 25.90 18.57
N TYR A 102 -18.44 25.13 18.09
CA TYR A 102 -18.52 24.43 16.82
C TYR A 102 -19.31 23.14 16.94
N ALA A 103 -20.50 23.11 16.32
CA ALA A 103 -21.26 21.87 16.16
C ALA A 103 -20.65 21.02 15.05
N TYR A 104 -19.93 19.96 15.41
CA TYR A 104 -19.31 19.05 14.45
C TYR A 104 -20.33 18.42 13.52
N LYS A 105 -20.08 18.56 12.22
CA LYS A 105 -20.80 17.83 11.16
C LYS A 105 -19.78 17.12 10.27
N ASN A 106 -20.05 15.88 9.91
CA ASN A 106 -19.11 14.98 9.19
C ASN A 106 -18.58 15.51 7.86
N THR A 107 -19.19 16.52 7.27
CA THR A 107 -18.86 17.01 5.92
C THR A 107 -18.43 18.47 5.91
N GLU A 108 -18.42 19.13 7.05
CA GLU A 108 -18.06 20.55 7.14
C GLU A 108 -16.66 20.71 7.74
N VAL A 109 -15.83 21.49 7.05
CA VAL A 109 -14.50 21.87 7.53
C VAL A 109 -14.61 23.11 8.40
N ASN A 110 -13.99 23.12 9.55
CA ASN A 110 -13.88 24.34 10.35
C ASN A 110 -12.81 25.26 9.75
N GLU A 111 -13.24 26.21 8.95
CA GLU A 111 -12.36 27.15 8.26
C GLU A 111 -11.59 28.10 9.21
N ASN A 112 -12.00 28.18 10.47
CA ASN A 112 -11.30 28.94 11.49
C ASN A 112 -10.14 28.19 12.14
N ASP A 113 -9.94 26.91 11.79
CA ASP A 113 -8.82 26.09 12.24
C ASP A 113 -7.81 25.88 11.13
N GLN A 114 -6.61 26.43 11.30
CA GLN A 114 -5.55 26.38 10.29
C GLN A 114 -5.08 24.95 10.02
N LYS A 115 -5.05 24.06 11.01
CA LYS A 115 -4.67 22.66 10.81
C LYS A 115 -5.71 21.93 9.97
N ALA A 116 -7.01 22.18 10.23
CA ALA A 116 -8.08 21.63 9.40
C ALA A 116 -7.97 22.11 7.95
N MET A 117 -7.70 23.39 7.75
CA MET A 117 -7.49 23.95 6.41
C MET A 117 -6.27 23.35 5.70
N ILE A 118 -5.16 23.11 6.41
CA ILE A 118 -3.97 22.46 5.85
C ILE A 118 -4.27 21.02 5.45
N VAL A 119 -5.06 20.27 6.25
CA VAL A 119 -5.53 18.93 5.89
C VAL A 119 -6.25 18.96 4.54
N GLU A 120 -7.16 19.92 4.34
CA GLU A 120 -7.91 20.02 3.08
C GLU A 120 -7.02 20.44 1.88
N ILE A 121 -6.04 21.30 2.11
CA ILE A 121 -5.07 21.65 1.06
C ILE A 121 -4.29 20.41 0.61
N ILE A 122 -3.79 19.62 1.56
CA ILE A 122 -3.07 18.38 1.25
C ILE A 122 -3.99 17.36 0.55
N ALA A 123 -5.23 17.22 1.03
CA ALA A 123 -6.22 16.33 0.39
C ALA A 123 -6.44 16.70 -1.07
N LYS A 124 -6.66 17.98 -1.37
CA LYS A 124 -6.81 18.48 -2.76
C LYS A 124 -5.60 18.21 -3.63
N LEU A 125 -4.38 18.42 -3.12
CA LEU A 125 -3.15 18.13 -3.86
C LEU A 125 -3.06 16.65 -4.23
N ILE A 126 -3.34 15.76 -3.29
CA ILE A 126 -3.33 14.31 -3.52
C ILE A 126 -4.40 13.89 -4.50
N ILE A 127 -5.64 14.38 -4.36
CA ILE A 127 -6.75 14.06 -5.28
C ILE A 127 -6.42 14.50 -6.70
N ASN A 128 -5.87 15.70 -6.88
CA ASN A 128 -5.41 16.18 -8.18
C ASN A 128 -4.35 15.26 -8.77
N GLU A 129 -3.40 14.81 -7.94
CA GLU A 129 -2.35 13.91 -8.40
C GLU A 129 -2.88 12.51 -8.75
N LEU A 130 -3.87 11.98 -8.02
CA LEU A 130 -4.58 10.75 -8.41
C LEU A 130 -5.17 10.86 -9.81
N LYS A 131 -5.75 12.02 -10.15
CA LYS A 131 -6.29 12.28 -11.49
C LYS A 131 -5.18 12.42 -12.53
N ASN A 132 -4.10 13.15 -12.22
CA ASN A 132 -2.95 13.31 -13.12
C ASN A 132 -2.33 11.97 -13.51
N GLN A 133 -2.20 11.05 -12.54
CA GLN A 133 -1.72 9.68 -12.77
C GLN A 133 -2.78 8.75 -13.38
N LYS A 134 -3.97 9.25 -13.65
CA LYS A 134 -5.11 8.46 -14.18
C LYS A 134 -5.46 7.27 -13.26
N ILE A 135 -5.21 7.40 -11.96
CA ILE A 135 -5.64 6.43 -10.96
C ILE A 135 -7.14 6.57 -10.73
N VAL A 136 -7.65 7.79 -10.81
CA VAL A 136 -9.08 8.11 -10.83
C VAL A 136 -9.40 8.93 -12.09
N ASP A 137 -10.58 8.73 -12.64
CA ASP A 137 -10.99 9.41 -13.90
C ASP A 137 -11.53 10.82 -13.61
N ASN A 138 -12.29 10.98 -12.54
CA ASN A 138 -12.93 12.23 -12.17
C ASN A 138 -12.71 12.55 -10.68
N ILE A 139 -12.73 13.85 -10.36
CA ILE A 139 -12.81 14.34 -8.99
C ILE A 139 -14.27 14.33 -8.57
N VAL A 140 -14.61 13.50 -7.56
CA VAL A 140 -15.98 13.33 -7.08
C VAL A 140 -16.28 14.20 -5.84
N SER A 141 -15.26 14.45 -5.01
CA SER A 141 -15.36 15.26 -3.80
C SER A 141 -13.96 15.71 -3.32
N ASN A 142 -13.90 16.47 -2.21
CA ASN A 142 -12.64 16.75 -1.50
C ASN A 142 -12.37 15.73 -0.37
N PHE A 143 -13.24 14.75 -0.17
CA PHE A 143 -13.09 13.75 0.88
C PHE A 143 -12.29 12.55 0.37
N LEU A 144 -11.15 12.31 0.97
CA LEU A 144 -10.19 11.29 0.53
C LEU A 144 -10.77 9.87 0.55
N ASP A 145 -11.67 9.55 1.49
CA ASP A 145 -12.23 8.20 1.62
C ASP A 145 -13.09 7.79 0.41
N ASP A 146 -13.69 8.76 -0.30
CA ASP A 146 -14.49 8.50 -1.51
C ASP A 146 -13.65 7.88 -2.65
N TYR A 147 -12.33 8.02 -2.59
CA TYR A 147 -11.41 7.48 -3.61
C TYR A 147 -10.90 6.07 -3.27
N VAL A 148 -11.03 5.62 -2.03
CA VAL A 148 -10.49 4.33 -1.57
C VAL A 148 -11.07 3.17 -2.39
N THR A 149 -12.39 3.12 -2.53
CA THR A 149 -13.06 2.07 -3.32
C THR A 149 -12.68 2.13 -4.80
N ILE A 150 -12.54 3.34 -5.36
CA ILE A 150 -12.14 3.55 -6.76
C ILE A 150 -10.73 2.98 -7.00
N ILE A 151 -9.78 3.31 -6.11
CA ILE A 151 -8.40 2.82 -6.19
C ILE A 151 -8.34 1.30 -6.01
N MET A 152 -9.11 0.74 -5.07
CA MET A 152 -9.17 -0.70 -4.82
C MET A 152 -9.76 -1.46 -6.01
N ASN A 153 -10.83 -0.94 -6.63
CA ASN A 153 -11.40 -1.52 -7.85
C ASN A 153 -10.38 -1.49 -9.00
N ARG A 154 -9.62 -0.39 -9.12
CA ARG A 154 -8.56 -0.30 -10.11
C ARG A 154 -7.41 -1.27 -9.87
N ALA A 155 -7.09 -1.57 -8.62
CA ALA A 155 -6.12 -2.59 -8.26
C ALA A 155 -6.59 -4.01 -8.64
N ASP A 156 -7.87 -4.18 -8.97
CA ASP A 156 -8.50 -5.48 -9.30
C ASP A 156 -8.21 -6.53 -8.21
N PHE A 157 -8.28 -6.07 -6.95
CA PHE A 157 -7.91 -6.89 -5.81
C PHE A 157 -9.10 -7.68 -5.28
N LYS A 158 -9.16 -8.95 -5.67
CA LYS A 158 -10.02 -9.96 -5.05
C LYS A 158 -9.13 -11.01 -4.41
N ARG A 159 -9.04 -11.00 -3.08
CA ARG A 159 -8.10 -11.81 -2.30
C ARG A 159 -8.09 -13.28 -2.71
N ASP A 160 -9.26 -13.91 -2.81
CA ASP A 160 -9.36 -15.32 -3.19
C ASP A 160 -8.91 -15.55 -4.63
N ASP A 161 -9.23 -14.65 -5.57
CA ASP A 161 -8.80 -14.75 -6.96
C ASP A 161 -7.28 -14.62 -7.07
N VAL A 162 -6.68 -13.67 -6.32
CA VAL A 162 -5.23 -13.51 -6.26
C VAL A 162 -4.54 -14.74 -5.69
N ILE A 163 -5.05 -15.30 -4.59
CA ILE A 163 -4.51 -16.55 -4.02
C ILE A 163 -4.61 -17.70 -5.02
N ASN A 164 -5.76 -17.85 -5.68
CA ASN A 164 -5.96 -18.90 -6.67
C ASN A 164 -5.02 -18.73 -7.88
N GLU A 165 -4.78 -17.50 -8.33
CA GLU A 165 -3.83 -17.19 -9.39
C GLU A 165 -2.39 -17.57 -8.98
N ILE A 166 -1.95 -17.17 -7.78
CA ILE A 166 -0.63 -17.54 -7.25
C ILE A 166 -0.45 -19.05 -7.22
N VAL A 167 -1.42 -19.78 -6.66
CA VAL A 167 -1.34 -21.24 -6.55
C VAL A 167 -1.25 -21.91 -7.92
N ARG A 168 -1.98 -21.38 -8.93
CA ARG A 168 -1.89 -21.89 -10.31
C ARG A 168 -0.51 -21.63 -10.91
N LEU A 169 0.01 -20.42 -10.80
CA LEU A 169 1.33 -20.06 -11.32
C LEU A 169 2.43 -20.91 -10.68
N GLU A 170 2.36 -21.10 -9.37
CA GLU A 170 3.30 -21.95 -8.64
C GLU A 170 3.20 -23.41 -9.06
N PHE A 171 1.99 -23.94 -9.24
CA PHE A 171 1.80 -25.31 -9.71
C PHE A 171 2.29 -25.51 -11.14
N GLU A 172 2.03 -24.58 -12.05
CA GLU A 172 2.54 -24.65 -13.43
C GLU A 172 4.08 -24.68 -13.47
N ALA A 173 4.75 -23.97 -12.56
CA ALA A 173 6.19 -24.02 -12.44
C ALA A 173 6.66 -25.34 -11.82
N PHE A 174 5.98 -25.82 -10.77
CA PHE A 174 6.24 -27.10 -10.11
C PHE A 174 6.05 -28.29 -11.06
N ASP A 175 5.00 -28.26 -11.87
CA ASP A 175 4.67 -29.31 -12.84
C ASP A 175 5.76 -29.49 -13.91
N LYS A 176 6.49 -28.41 -14.22
CA LYS A 176 7.59 -28.41 -15.21
C LYS A 176 8.95 -28.81 -14.65
N VAL A 177 9.06 -29.01 -13.34
CA VAL A 177 10.33 -29.47 -12.75
C VAL A 177 10.62 -30.88 -13.25
N GLN A 178 11.84 -31.06 -13.76
CA GLN A 178 12.34 -32.38 -14.19
C GLN A 178 13.18 -32.97 -13.06
N ASN A 179 12.92 -34.23 -12.73
CA ASN A 179 13.64 -34.99 -11.73
C ASN A 179 14.39 -36.14 -12.39
N GLU A 180 15.55 -36.51 -11.90
CA GLU A 180 16.37 -37.60 -12.44
C GLU A 180 15.61 -38.98 -12.43
N GLY A 181 14.77 -39.19 -11.42
CA GLY A 181 13.91 -40.36 -11.30
C GLY A 181 12.62 -40.34 -12.14
N GLY A 182 12.46 -39.31 -13.01
CA GLY A 182 11.21 -39.04 -13.72
C GLY A 182 10.23 -38.20 -12.91
N ARG A 183 8.98 -38.10 -13.39
CA ARG A 183 7.94 -37.29 -12.78
C ARG A 183 7.60 -37.72 -11.36
N ALA A 184 7.70 -36.84 -10.41
CA ALA A 184 7.34 -37.10 -9.00
C ALA A 184 5.81 -37.25 -8.84
N GLU A 185 5.36 -38.18 -8.00
CA GLU A 185 3.93 -38.46 -7.79
C GLU A 185 3.16 -37.22 -7.28
N CYS A 186 3.81 -36.38 -6.46
CA CYS A 186 3.20 -35.13 -5.96
C CYS A 186 2.88 -34.11 -7.07
N GLN A 187 3.55 -34.17 -8.23
CA GLN A 187 3.23 -33.33 -9.38
C GLN A 187 1.89 -33.74 -10.05
N ASN A 188 1.36 -34.92 -9.74
CA ASN A 188 0.08 -35.40 -10.24
C ASN A 188 -1.09 -35.10 -9.27
N ASN A 189 -0.80 -34.53 -8.10
CA ASN A 189 -1.80 -34.33 -7.04
C ASN A 189 -2.15 -32.84 -6.86
N TRP A 190 -2.78 -32.25 -7.88
CA TRP A 190 -3.28 -30.89 -7.83
C TRP A 190 -4.17 -30.58 -6.60
N PRO A 191 -5.16 -31.42 -6.23
CA PRO A 191 -6.02 -31.10 -5.08
C PRO A 191 -5.24 -30.92 -3.78
N PHE A 192 -4.26 -31.79 -3.52
CA PHE A 192 -3.40 -31.68 -2.33
C PHE A 192 -2.50 -30.45 -2.39
N PHE A 193 -1.86 -30.20 -3.53
CA PHE A 193 -1.03 -29.01 -3.73
C PHE A 193 -1.84 -27.73 -3.51
N TYR A 194 -3.03 -27.65 -4.10
CA TYR A 194 -3.91 -26.49 -3.97
C TYR A 194 -4.26 -26.19 -2.51
N VAL A 195 -4.71 -27.20 -1.75
CA VAL A 195 -5.09 -27.01 -0.35
C VAL A 195 -3.91 -26.56 0.50
N MET A 196 -2.75 -27.19 0.32
CA MET A 196 -1.53 -26.84 1.07
C MET A 196 -1.07 -25.41 0.79
N ARG A 197 -1.04 -25.03 -0.47
CA ARG A 197 -0.60 -23.68 -0.85
C ARG A 197 -1.62 -22.61 -0.51
N LYS A 198 -2.89 -22.86 -0.76
CA LYS A 198 -3.97 -21.93 -0.39
C LYS A 198 -3.98 -21.66 1.12
N SER A 199 -3.87 -22.69 1.96
CA SER A 199 -3.81 -22.52 3.42
C SER A 199 -2.65 -21.66 3.87
N GLN A 200 -1.47 -21.80 3.25
CA GLN A 200 -0.31 -20.96 3.52
C GLN A 200 -0.57 -19.50 3.11
N TYR A 201 -1.05 -19.26 1.89
CA TYR A 201 -1.30 -17.90 1.39
C TYR A 201 -2.43 -17.17 2.11
N LEU A 202 -3.38 -17.88 2.71
CA LEU A 202 -4.43 -17.29 3.55
C LEU A 202 -3.87 -16.59 4.80
N THR A 203 -2.67 -16.97 5.26
CA THR A 203 -2.00 -16.31 6.41
C THR A 203 -1.19 -15.06 6.02
N TRP A 204 -0.99 -14.81 4.73
CA TRP A 204 -0.18 -13.71 4.25
C TRP A 204 -0.99 -12.40 4.21
N THR A 205 -0.29 -11.25 4.28
CA THR A 205 -0.94 -9.95 4.06
C THR A 205 -1.26 -9.74 2.58
N ASP A 206 -2.20 -8.84 2.29
CA ASP A 206 -2.58 -8.53 0.91
C ASP A 206 -1.39 -7.98 0.10
N ASP A 207 -0.55 -7.17 0.72
CA ASP A 207 0.69 -6.67 0.10
C ASP A 207 1.64 -7.82 -0.30
N MET A 208 1.81 -8.82 0.57
CA MET A 208 2.64 -9.99 0.27
C MET A 208 2.06 -10.81 -0.88
N LEU A 209 0.74 -11.00 -0.89
CA LEU A 209 0.06 -11.74 -1.95
C LEU A 209 0.22 -11.05 -3.31
N LEU A 210 0.05 -9.74 -3.37
CA LEU A 210 0.22 -9.00 -4.62
C LEU A 210 1.69 -9.03 -5.09
N CYS A 211 2.65 -8.85 -4.20
CA CYS A 211 4.07 -8.92 -4.54
C CYS A 211 4.47 -10.28 -5.09
N ILE A 212 4.04 -11.38 -4.46
CA ILE A 212 4.42 -12.72 -4.91
C ILE A 212 3.73 -13.10 -6.22
N ARG A 213 2.46 -12.71 -6.42
CA ARG A 213 1.76 -12.91 -7.68
C ARG A 213 2.48 -12.25 -8.85
N ASP A 214 2.85 -10.97 -8.68
CA ASP A 214 3.52 -10.22 -9.73
C ASP A 214 4.91 -10.81 -10.02
N LEU A 215 5.64 -11.27 -8.98
CA LEU A 215 6.90 -11.98 -9.13
C LEU A 215 6.75 -13.28 -9.94
N TRP A 216 5.73 -14.09 -9.65
CA TRP A 216 5.43 -15.30 -10.42
C TRP A 216 5.11 -14.99 -11.89
N SER A 217 4.29 -13.97 -12.12
CA SER A 217 3.89 -13.54 -13.47
C SER A 217 5.08 -13.04 -14.29
N GLU A 218 5.95 -12.22 -13.69
CA GLU A 218 7.17 -11.72 -14.34
C GLU A 218 8.15 -12.85 -14.70
N ASN A 219 8.39 -13.78 -13.77
CA ASN A 219 9.30 -14.89 -14.03
C ASN A 219 8.75 -15.86 -15.08
N LYS A 220 7.44 -16.11 -15.06
CA LYS A 220 6.78 -16.86 -16.13
C LYS A 220 6.97 -16.18 -17.50
N ALA A 221 6.79 -14.88 -17.58
CA ALA A 221 6.98 -14.11 -18.82
C ALA A 221 8.44 -14.16 -19.33
N LYS A 222 9.41 -14.24 -18.41
CA LYS A 222 10.84 -14.39 -18.71
C LYS A 222 11.25 -15.85 -19.02
N GLY A 223 10.33 -16.81 -18.93
CA GLY A 223 10.64 -18.23 -19.05
C GLY A 223 11.44 -18.80 -17.88
N TRP A 224 11.51 -18.09 -16.77
CA TRP A 224 12.26 -18.48 -15.58
C TRP A 224 11.41 -19.31 -14.63
N ASN A 225 11.90 -20.49 -14.23
CA ASN A 225 11.22 -21.37 -13.29
C ASN A 225 11.79 -21.25 -11.88
N MET A 226 11.11 -20.47 -11.03
CA MET A 226 11.51 -20.24 -9.64
C MET A 226 11.55 -21.51 -8.78
N ILE A 227 10.76 -22.55 -9.11
CA ILE A 227 10.78 -23.82 -8.38
C ILE A 227 12.03 -24.60 -8.72
N THR A 228 12.40 -24.65 -10.01
CA THR A 228 13.65 -25.29 -10.43
C THR A 228 14.85 -24.60 -9.78
N GLU A 229 14.89 -23.26 -9.76
CA GLU A 229 15.94 -22.53 -9.07
C GLU A 229 15.98 -22.85 -7.57
N LYS A 230 14.82 -22.86 -6.90
CA LYS A 230 14.72 -23.19 -5.48
C LYS A 230 15.30 -24.57 -5.19
N TYR A 231 14.96 -25.57 -5.99
CA TYR A 231 15.49 -26.92 -5.82
C TYR A 231 16.98 -26.98 -6.12
N GLY A 232 17.44 -26.32 -7.19
CA GLY A 232 18.87 -26.19 -7.48
C GLY A 232 19.66 -25.62 -6.29
N ARG A 233 19.22 -24.50 -5.75
CA ARG A 233 19.84 -23.89 -4.55
C ARG A 233 19.79 -24.78 -3.31
N MET A 234 18.74 -25.59 -3.15
CA MET A 234 18.69 -26.59 -2.09
C MET A 234 19.73 -27.70 -2.33
N MET A 235 19.90 -28.18 -3.55
CA MET A 235 20.86 -29.22 -3.91
C MET A 235 22.31 -28.75 -3.70
N GLU A 236 22.61 -27.47 -3.99
CA GLU A 236 23.93 -26.88 -3.71
C GLU A 236 24.40 -27.15 -2.26
N SER A 237 23.50 -27.13 -1.29
CA SER A 237 23.80 -27.35 0.12
C SER A 237 23.61 -28.80 0.59
N THR A 238 22.72 -29.59 -0.05
CA THR A 238 22.33 -30.93 0.42
C THR A 238 22.91 -32.06 -0.40
N ALA A 239 23.25 -31.81 -1.67
CA ALA A 239 23.79 -32.79 -2.63
C ALA A 239 24.71 -32.09 -3.65
N PRO A 240 25.86 -31.50 -3.21
CA PRO A 240 26.69 -30.65 -4.09
C PRO A 240 27.24 -31.39 -5.32
N GLU A 241 27.55 -32.68 -5.21
CA GLU A 241 28.03 -33.49 -6.34
C GLU A 241 26.94 -33.71 -7.44
N GLU A 242 25.67 -33.69 -7.05
CA GLU A 242 24.56 -33.78 -8.00
C GLU A 242 24.21 -32.40 -8.60
N TYR A 243 24.47 -31.33 -7.84
CA TYR A 243 24.26 -29.95 -8.28
C TYR A 243 25.25 -29.52 -9.40
N GLU A 244 26.48 -30.04 -9.38
CA GLU A 244 27.52 -29.75 -10.39
C GLU A 244 27.34 -30.51 -11.72
N ARG A 245 26.42 -31.45 -11.79
CA ARG A 245 26.12 -32.23 -13.01
C ARG A 245 25.02 -31.56 -13.84
#